data_7258a070990439f4b9a84f19e47fe54f
#
_entry.id   7258a070990439f4b9a84f19e47fe54f
#
_cell.length_a   1.000
_cell.length_b   1.000
_cell.length_c   1.000
_cell.angle_alpha   90.00
_cell.angle_beta   90.00
_cell.angle_gamma   90.00
#
_symmetry.space_group_name_H-M   'P 1'
#
loop_
_entity.id
_entity.type
_entity.pdbx_description
1 polymer ?
#
loop_
_entity_poly.entity_id
_entity_poly.type
_entity_poly.pdbx_seq_one_letter_code
_entity_poly.pdbx_strand_id
1 'polypeptide(L)'
;MMIQTKALVLSSLKYGDSGMIVHCFTRDFGLKSFFINGIFNTKKSKFKRSFFQPLNQLELVTDFQNKGQLHSLKEVNLVRHYQEIHTEIVKQSMTLFLSELLNQILKEESTDESLYDFLVQSIDLLDETTHTSHFHLVFLAQLIKQLGFYPIMDHEDTYFDLVEGKFVSHPQNQLYLEGDELKRFVKVLQSDLSQLPELKLTYPQRTETLERLFQYMSLHITSFKKPKSLVVLQELFH
;
A
#
# COMPACT_ATOMS: atom_id res chain seq x y z
N MET A 1 -6.60 28.89 -6.30
CA MET A 1 -7.21 28.29 -7.53
C MET A 1 -7.86 26.98 -7.09
N MET A 2 -9.16 26.79 -7.38
CA MET A 2 -9.84 25.52 -7.06
C MET A 2 -9.35 24.42 -8.01
N ILE A 3 -8.97 23.29 -7.46
CA ILE A 3 -8.42 22.15 -8.17
C ILE A 3 -9.25 20.92 -7.81
N GLN A 4 -9.58 20.14 -8.81
CA GLN A 4 -10.22 18.84 -8.66
C GLN A 4 -9.20 17.74 -8.92
N THR A 5 -9.14 16.73 -8.06
CA THR A 5 -8.24 15.58 -8.19
C THR A 5 -8.84 14.33 -7.57
N LYS A 6 -8.45 13.16 -8.08
CA LYS A 6 -8.73 11.88 -7.45
C LYS A 6 -7.71 11.59 -6.36
N ALA A 7 -8.12 10.92 -5.30
CA ALA A 7 -7.26 10.65 -4.16
C ALA A 7 -7.60 9.31 -3.49
N LEU A 8 -6.58 8.65 -2.96
CA LEU A 8 -6.68 7.45 -2.13
C LEU A 8 -6.38 7.83 -0.69
N VAL A 9 -7.28 7.51 0.24
CA VAL A 9 -7.08 7.78 1.67
C VAL A 9 -6.03 6.81 2.23
N LEU A 10 -4.94 7.32 2.79
CA LEU A 10 -3.92 6.51 3.45
C LEU A 10 -4.11 6.45 4.97
N SER A 11 -4.42 7.58 5.59
CA SER A 11 -4.68 7.61 7.03
C SER A 11 -5.59 8.77 7.41
N SER A 12 -6.28 8.61 8.54
CA SER A 12 -7.09 9.66 9.14
C SER A 12 -6.86 9.70 10.65
N LEU A 13 -6.52 10.86 11.18
CA LEU A 13 -6.17 11.07 12.59
C LEU A 13 -7.06 12.14 13.20
N LYS A 14 -7.62 11.87 14.39
CA LYS A 14 -8.32 12.88 15.18
C LYS A 14 -7.35 14.01 15.54
N TYR A 15 -7.77 15.25 15.35
CA TYR A 15 -6.99 16.43 15.69
C TYR A 15 -7.83 17.42 16.49
N GLY A 16 -7.43 17.67 17.73
CA GLY A 16 -8.21 18.45 18.68
C GLY A 16 -9.57 17.82 19.02
N ASP A 17 -10.54 18.65 19.40
CA ASP A 17 -11.85 18.15 19.87
C ASP A 17 -12.77 17.68 18.73
N SER A 18 -12.74 18.40 17.59
CA SER A 18 -13.69 18.18 16.51
C SER A 18 -13.06 18.01 15.14
N GLY A 19 -11.75 18.20 14.99
CA GLY A 19 -11.04 18.16 13.72
C GLY A 19 -10.45 16.79 13.41
N MET A 20 -10.11 16.60 12.13
CA MET A 20 -9.41 15.42 11.62
C MET A 20 -8.36 15.85 10.59
N ILE A 21 -7.19 15.24 10.63
CA ILE A 21 -6.19 15.31 9.57
C ILE A 21 -6.30 14.02 8.76
N VAL A 22 -6.36 14.17 7.43
CA VAL A 22 -6.43 13.06 6.49
C VAL A 22 -5.24 13.15 5.54
N HIS A 23 -4.48 12.06 5.44
CA HIS A 23 -3.41 11.92 4.46
C HIS A 23 -3.94 11.16 3.25
N CYS A 24 -3.82 11.74 2.08
CA CYS A 24 -4.27 11.15 0.83
C CYS A 24 -3.13 11.13 -0.19
N PHE A 25 -3.01 10.03 -0.91
CA PHE A 25 -2.22 9.99 -2.14
C PHE A 25 -3.11 10.46 -3.29
N THR A 26 -2.80 11.63 -3.83
CA THR A 26 -3.57 12.23 -4.93
C THR A 26 -2.93 11.87 -6.26
N ARG A 27 -3.76 11.69 -7.29
CA ARG A 27 -3.30 11.30 -8.63
C ARG A 27 -2.36 12.34 -9.24
N ASP A 28 -2.70 13.62 -9.08
CA ASP A 28 -2.04 14.72 -9.81
C ASP A 28 -1.00 15.47 -8.95
N PHE A 29 -1.00 15.28 -7.62
CA PHE A 29 -0.19 16.11 -6.70
C PHE A 29 0.57 15.30 -5.65
N GLY A 30 0.62 13.95 -5.76
CA GLY A 30 1.29 13.08 -4.80
C GLY A 30 0.62 13.07 -3.42
N LEU A 31 1.38 12.80 -2.38
CA LEU A 31 0.87 12.75 -1.00
C LEU A 31 0.51 14.15 -0.50
N LYS A 32 -0.73 14.33 -0.05
CA LYS A 32 -1.24 15.59 0.50
C LYS A 32 -1.99 15.37 1.80
N SER A 33 -1.89 16.35 2.68
CA SER A 33 -2.56 16.35 3.99
C SER A 33 -3.68 17.38 4.01
N PHE A 34 -4.86 16.93 4.46
CA PHE A 34 -6.06 17.78 4.52
C PHE A 34 -6.56 17.90 5.95
N PHE A 35 -6.88 19.13 6.36
CA PHE A 35 -7.54 19.38 7.64
C PHE A 35 -9.05 19.53 7.44
N ILE A 36 -9.82 18.77 8.21
CA ILE A 36 -11.28 18.78 8.18
C ILE A 36 -11.79 19.23 9.53
N ASN A 37 -12.32 20.44 9.58
CA ASN A 37 -12.87 21.00 10.81
C ASN A 37 -14.29 20.47 11.07
N GLY A 38 -14.61 20.20 12.34
CA GLY A 38 -15.96 19.89 12.79
C GLY A 38 -16.49 18.52 12.34
N ILE A 39 -15.64 17.59 11.88
CA ILE A 39 -16.06 16.27 11.36
C ILE A 39 -16.69 15.39 12.44
N PHE A 40 -16.30 15.58 13.72
CA PHE A 40 -16.88 14.86 14.86
C PHE A 40 -18.13 15.54 15.40
N ASN A 41 -18.54 16.68 14.87
CA ASN A 41 -19.74 17.40 15.25
C ASN A 41 -20.92 16.99 14.39
N THR A 42 -21.65 15.94 14.78
CA THR A 42 -22.66 15.22 13.99
C THR A 42 -23.77 16.11 13.41
N LYS A 43 -24.11 17.24 14.05
CA LYS A 43 -25.17 18.15 13.58
C LYS A 43 -24.71 19.20 12.56
N LYS A 44 -23.39 19.38 12.38
CA LYS A 44 -22.83 20.48 11.54
C LYS A 44 -21.69 20.03 10.62
N SER A 45 -21.38 18.73 10.59
CA SER A 45 -20.31 18.26 9.72
C SER A 45 -20.68 18.37 8.25
N LYS A 46 -19.80 18.99 7.47
CA LYS A 46 -19.95 19.11 6.02
C LYS A 46 -19.75 17.78 5.30
N PHE A 47 -18.92 16.89 5.86
CA PHE A 47 -18.54 15.61 5.26
C PHE A 47 -18.90 14.44 6.18
N LYS A 48 -19.13 13.27 5.60
CA LYS A 48 -19.30 12.03 6.35
C LYS A 48 -17.95 11.46 6.75
N ARG A 49 -17.78 11.08 8.01
CA ARG A 49 -16.54 10.47 8.52
C ARG A 49 -16.18 9.18 7.76
N SER A 50 -17.17 8.40 7.36
CA SER A 50 -16.97 7.16 6.59
C SER A 50 -16.27 7.35 5.24
N PHE A 51 -16.27 8.56 4.68
CA PHE A 51 -15.54 8.86 3.45
C PHE A 51 -14.03 8.72 3.63
N PHE A 52 -13.54 8.96 4.83
CA PHE A 52 -12.12 8.99 5.16
C PHE A 52 -11.61 7.69 5.81
N GLN A 53 -12.28 6.57 5.52
CA GLN A 53 -11.75 5.24 5.85
C GLN A 53 -10.52 4.92 4.98
N PRO A 54 -9.54 4.15 5.52
CA PRO A 54 -8.36 3.76 4.78
C PRO A 54 -8.69 3.13 3.42
N LEU A 55 -7.93 3.50 2.41
CA LEU A 55 -8.04 3.08 1.02
C LEU A 55 -9.35 3.42 0.30
N ASN A 56 -10.22 4.27 0.88
CA ASN A 56 -11.33 4.84 0.11
C ASN A 56 -10.81 5.71 -1.03
N GLN A 57 -11.43 5.56 -2.19
CA GLN A 57 -11.21 6.40 -3.35
C GLN A 57 -12.13 7.62 -3.30
N LEU A 58 -11.53 8.79 -3.36
CA LEU A 58 -12.22 10.06 -3.26
C LEU A 58 -11.98 10.91 -4.51
N GLU A 59 -12.99 11.68 -4.88
CA GLU A 59 -12.83 12.85 -5.72
C GLU A 59 -12.89 14.09 -4.83
N LEU A 60 -11.83 14.89 -4.87
CA LEU A 60 -11.61 16.02 -3.99
C LEU A 60 -11.63 17.32 -4.78
N VAL A 61 -12.31 18.35 -4.23
CA VAL A 61 -12.12 19.75 -4.65
C VAL A 61 -11.43 20.48 -3.51
N THR A 62 -10.27 21.05 -3.80
CA THR A 62 -9.41 21.75 -2.83
C THR A 62 -8.84 23.03 -3.40
N ASP A 63 -8.34 23.89 -2.53
CA ASP A 63 -7.52 25.03 -2.89
C ASP A 63 -6.13 24.81 -2.32
N PHE A 64 -5.19 24.41 -3.19
CA PHE A 64 -3.78 24.28 -2.80
C PHE A 64 -3.17 25.68 -2.65
N GLN A 65 -3.25 26.21 -1.45
CA GLN A 65 -2.51 27.43 -1.11
C GLN A 65 -1.03 27.07 -0.96
N ASN A 66 -0.15 27.79 -1.65
CA ASN A 66 1.31 27.57 -1.67
C ASN A 66 2.02 27.78 -0.31
N LYS A 67 1.28 27.95 0.78
CA LYS A 67 1.81 28.25 2.11
C LYS A 67 1.19 27.34 3.16
N GLY A 68 1.66 26.09 3.24
CA GLY A 68 1.30 25.22 4.36
C GLY A 68 1.20 23.75 3.96
N GLN A 69 1.49 22.89 4.92
CA GLN A 69 1.42 21.42 4.75
C GLN A 69 -0.02 20.87 4.86
N LEU A 70 -0.97 21.66 5.38
CA LEU A 70 -2.36 21.28 5.57
C LEU A 70 -3.30 22.07 4.66
N HIS A 71 -4.03 21.35 3.82
CA HIS A 71 -4.97 21.95 2.86
C HIS A 71 -6.42 21.81 3.36
N SER A 72 -7.32 22.68 2.89
CA SER A 72 -8.75 22.61 3.19
C SER A 72 -9.52 21.94 2.05
N LEU A 73 -10.46 21.06 2.39
CA LEU A 73 -11.37 20.45 1.43
C LEU A 73 -12.61 21.33 1.23
N LYS A 74 -12.97 21.55 -0.04
CA LYS A 74 -14.20 22.25 -0.43
C LYS A 74 -15.31 21.25 -0.70
N GLU A 75 -15.01 20.18 -1.46
CA GLU A 75 -15.94 19.10 -1.79
C GLU A 75 -15.23 17.75 -1.70
N VAL A 76 -15.99 16.73 -1.34
CA VAL A 76 -15.52 15.35 -1.25
C VAL A 76 -16.65 14.44 -1.71
N ASN A 77 -16.36 13.59 -2.68
CA ASN A 77 -17.24 12.53 -3.15
C ASN A 77 -16.52 11.18 -3.11
N LEU A 78 -17.25 10.11 -2.76
CA LEU A 78 -16.75 8.75 -2.96
C LEU A 78 -16.78 8.41 -4.45
N VAL A 79 -15.66 7.94 -5.00
CA VAL A 79 -15.58 7.45 -6.39
C VAL A 79 -16.22 6.06 -6.48
N ARG A 80 -15.98 5.23 -5.46
CA ARG A 80 -16.47 3.85 -5.40
C ARG A 80 -16.99 3.50 -4.01
N HIS A 81 -18.08 2.74 -3.98
CA HIS A 81 -18.60 2.11 -2.77
C HIS A 81 -18.13 0.66 -2.72
N TYR A 82 -17.15 0.40 -1.87
CA TYR A 82 -16.63 -0.94 -1.63
C TYR A 82 -17.65 -1.79 -0.85
N GLN A 83 -17.68 -3.08 -1.17
CA GLN A 83 -18.63 -4.03 -0.56
C GLN A 83 -17.99 -4.77 0.61
N GLU A 84 -16.73 -5.16 0.49
CA GLU A 84 -16.09 -6.10 1.39
C GLU A 84 -14.87 -5.56 2.14
N ILE A 85 -14.07 -4.66 1.56
CA ILE A 85 -12.82 -4.20 2.21
C ILE A 85 -13.01 -3.51 3.56
N HIS A 86 -14.22 -3.06 3.88
CA HIS A 86 -14.55 -2.44 5.18
C HIS A 86 -15.47 -3.30 6.05
N THR A 87 -15.90 -4.47 5.61
CA THR A 87 -16.87 -5.33 6.30
C THR A 87 -16.36 -6.74 6.53
N GLU A 88 -15.57 -7.30 5.59
CA GLU A 88 -14.98 -8.64 5.72
C GLU A 88 -13.64 -8.52 6.48
N ILE A 89 -13.48 -9.30 7.55
CA ILE A 89 -12.42 -9.09 8.55
C ILE A 89 -11.00 -9.24 7.97
N VAL A 90 -10.79 -10.20 7.06
CA VAL A 90 -9.47 -10.41 6.43
C VAL A 90 -9.14 -9.24 5.51
N LYS A 91 -10.12 -8.81 4.68
CA LYS A 91 -9.95 -7.67 3.77
C LYS A 91 -9.77 -6.36 4.52
N GLN A 92 -10.50 -6.17 5.64
CA GLN A 92 -10.33 -5.00 6.51
C GLN A 92 -8.92 -4.94 7.10
N SER A 93 -8.41 -6.08 7.59
CA SER A 93 -7.05 -6.16 8.14
C SER A 93 -5.98 -5.95 7.05
N MET A 94 -6.21 -6.48 5.84
CA MET A 94 -5.39 -6.21 4.67
C MET A 94 -5.38 -4.71 4.32
N THR A 95 -6.54 -4.07 4.32
CA THR A 95 -6.70 -2.64 4.06
C THR A 95 -5.90 -1.79 5.06
N LEU A 96 -5.95 -2.13 6.35
CA LEU A 96 -5.15 -1.45 7.39
C LEU A 96 -3.65 -1.65 7.17
N PHE A 97 -3.24 -2.87 6.85
CA PHE A 97 -1.84 -3.19 6.56
C PHE A 97 -1.32 -2.41 5.35
N LEU A 98 -2.04 -2.43 4.24
CA LEU A 98 -1.63 -1.74 3.02
C LEU A 98 -1.60 -0.22 3.21
N SER A 99 -2.60 0.35 3.90
CA SER A 99 -2.65 1.79 4.14
C SER A 99 -1.52 2.27 5.04
N GLU A 100 -1.16 1.51 6.10
CA GLU A 100 -0.02 1.82 6.95
C GLU A 100 1.29 1.77 6.17
N LEU A 101 1.49 0.73 5.36
CA LEU A 101 2.65 0.58 4.50
C LEU A 101 2.79 1.76 3.53
N LEU A 102 1.74 2.05 2.76
CA LEU A 102 1.74 3.12 1.76
C LEU A 102 1.99 4.49 2.39
N ASN A 103 1.40 4.75 3.57
CA ASN A 103 1.62 6.01 4.28
C ASN A 103 3.07 6.22 4.75
N GLN A 104 3.87 5.15 4.86
CA GLN A 104 5.29 5.24 5.21
C GLN A 104 6.18 5.45 3.99
N ILE A 105 5.87 4.80 2.86
CA ILE A 105 6.78 4.74 1.71
C ILE A 105 6.50 5.80 0.65
N LEU A 106 5.26 6.31 0.56
CA LEU A 106 4.92 7.37 -0.38
C LEU A 106 5.40 8.72 0.13
N LYS A 107 6.05 9.48 -0.75
CA LYS A 107 6.64 10.80 -0.43
C LYS A 107 5.76 11.94 -0.93
N GLU A 108 5.83 13.08 -0.24
CA GLU A 108 5.01 14.26 -0.54
C GLU A 108 5.24 14.86 -1.94
N GLU A 109 6.43 14.68 -2.50
CA GLU A 109 6.85 15.39 -3.71
C GLU A 109 6.74 14.58 -5.01
N SER A 110 6.41 13.28 -4.94
CA SER A 110 6.34 12.44 -6.14
C SER A 110 4.90 12.33 -6.64
N THR A 111 4.62 12.97 -7.77
CA THR A 111 3.43 12.65 -8.57
C THR A 111 3.74 11.43 -9.43
N ASP A 112 2.96 10.38 -9.31
CA ASP A 112 3.09 9.18 -10.12
C ASP A 112 1.69 8.63 -10.44
N GLU A 113 1.20 8.97 -11.63
CA GLU A 113 -0.11 8.53 -12.09
C GLU A 113 -0.17 7.01 -12.28
N SER A 114 0.94 6.39 -12.73
CA SER A 114 1.01 4.94 -12.92
C SER A 114 0.89 4.21 -11.59
N LEU A 115 1.61 4.68 -10.57
CA LEU A 115 1.52 4.15 -9.21
C LEU A 115 0.10 4.34 -8.65
N TYR A 116 -0.51 5.53 -8.83
CA TYR A 116 -1.88 5.78 -8.40
C TYR A 116 -2.87 4.79 -9.04
N ASP A 117 -2.80 4.63 -10.36
CA ASP A 117 -3.68 3.75 -11.11
C ASP A 117 -3.47 2.26 -10.72
N PHE A 118 -2.22 1.84 -10.48
CA PHE A 118 -1.89 0.52 -9.91
C PHE A 118 -2.53 0.31 -8.53
N LEU A 119 -2.41 1.28 -7.62
CA LEU A 119 -2.99 1.18 -6.28
C LEU A 119 -4.52 1.06 -6.34
N VAL A 120 -5.17 1.89 -7.14
CA VAL A 120 -6.63 1.86 -7.33
C VAL A 120 -7.09 0.50 -7.85
N GLN A 121 -6.46 -0.01 -8.91
CA GLN A 121 -6.79 -1.32 -9.48
C GLN A 121 -6.57 -2.47 -8.49
N SER A 122 -5.49 -2.40 -7.71
CA SER A 122 -5.20 -3.40 -6.68
C SER A 122 -6.27 -3.43 -5.59
N ILE A 123 -6.74 -2.26 -5.15
CA ILE A 123 -7.76 -2.18 -4.09
C ILE A 123 -9.13 -2.62 -4.63
N ASP A 124 -9.45 -2.27 -5.87
CA ASP A 124 -10.66 -2.74 -6.55
C ASP A 124 -10.68 -4.27 -6.62
N LEU A 125 -9.54 -4.88 -6.99
CA LEU A 125 -9.40 -6.33 -7.01
C LEU A 125 -9.48 -6.93 -5.60
N LEU A 126 -8.92 -6.29 -4.56
CA LEU A 126 -9.02 -6.76 -3.18
C LEU A 126 -10.49 -6.83 -2.72
N ASP A 127 -11.31 -5.87 -3.11
CA ASP A 127 -12.73 -5.88 -2.79
C ASP A 127 -13.46 -7.06 -3.45
N GLU A 128 -13.08 -7.42 -4.69
CA GLU A 128 -13.77 -8.43 -5.50
C GLU A 128 -13.25 -9.86 -5.30
N THR A 129 -11.95 -10.03 -4.94
CA THR A 129 -11.33 -11.35 -4.90
C THR A 129 -11.71 -12.17 -3.68
N THR A 130 -11.88 -13.48 -3.87
CA THR A 130 -11.95 -14.48 -2.78
C THR A 130 -10.58 -15.04 -2.40
N HIS A 131 -9.54 -14.76 -3.18
CA HIS A 131 -8.18 -15.29 -3.01
C HIS A 131 -7.29 -14.31 -2.23
N THR A 132 -7.61 -14.07 -0.96
CA THR A 132 -6.94 -13.06 -0.12
C THR A 132 -5.61 -13.51 0.47
N SER A 133 -5.39 -14.82 0.63
CA SER A 133 -4.25 -15.37 1.39
C SER A 133 -2.86 -15.04 0.84
N HIS A 134 -2.73 -14.81 -0.46
CA HIS A 134 -1.48 -14.45 -1.13
C HIS A 134 -1.45 -13.00 -1.63
N PHE A 135 -2.57 -12.28 -1.49
CA PHE A 135 -2.73 -10.93 -2.04
C PHE A 135 -1.59 -9.98 -1.64
N HIS A 136 -1.29 -9.91 -0.35
CA HIS A 136 -0.25 -9.02 0.18
C HIS A 136 1.14 -9.31 -0.38
N LEU A 137 1.48 -10.58 -0.65
CA LEU A 137 2.77 -10.95 -1.23
C LEU A 137 2.91 -10.41 -2.66
N VAL A 138 1.90 -10.68 -3.49
CA VAL A 138 1.91 -10.24 -4.89
C VAL A 138 1.79 -8.72 -4.99
N PHE A 139 0.96 -8.11 -4.14
CA PHE A 139 0.87 -6.64 -4.07
C PHE A 139 2.24 -6.01 -3.74
N LEU A 140 2.96 -6.52 -2.74
CA LEU A 140 4.30 -6.02 -2.38
C LEU A 140 5.30 -6.20 -3.52
N ALA A 141 5.28 -7.34 -4.19
CA ALA A 141 6.13 -7.61 -5.35
C ALA A 141 5.88 -6.62 -6.50
N GLN A 142 4.62 -6.37 -6.82
CA GLN A 142 4.25 -5.39 -7.83
C GLN A 142 4.54 -3.95 -7.39
N LEU A 143 4.36 -3.64 -6.10
CA LEU A 143 4.70 -2.33 -5.54
C LEU A 143 6.22 -2.05 -5.63
N ILE A 144 7.07 -3.02 -5.35
CA ILE A 144 8.53 -2.93 -5.55
C ILE A 144 8.85 -2.56 -7.00
N LYS A 145 8.14 -3.16 -7.95
CA LYS A 145 8.27 -2.87 -9.39
C LYS A 145 7.84 -1.44 -9.72
N GLN A 146 6.69 -1.00 -9.21
CA GLN A 146 6.18 0.37 -9.43
C GLN A 146 7.11 1.44 -8.84
N LEU A 147 7.75 1.13 -7.71
CA LEU A 147 8.71 2.04 -7.07
C LEU A 147 10.10 2.05 -7.71
N GLY A 148 10.32 1.24 -8.76
CA GLY A 148 11.60 1.19 -9.50
C GLY A 148 12.70 0.35 -8.83
N PHE A 149 12.36 -0.45 -7.81
CA PHE A 149 13.31 -1.32 -7.10
C PHE A 149 13.22 -2.79 -7.54
N TYR A 150 12.62 -3.06 -8.71
CA TYR A 150 12.49 -4.44 -9.19
C TYR A 150 13.87 -5.06 -9.44
N PRO A 151 14.14 -6.28 -8.91
CA PRO A 151 15.41 -6.93 -9.06
C PRO A 151 15.78 -7.22 -10.51
N ILE A 152 17.09 -7.30 -10.80
CA ILE A 152 17.59 -7.79 -12.09
C ILE A 152 17.41 -9.32 -12.10
N MET A 153 16.48 -9.80 -12.93
CA MET A 153 16.09 -11.21 -13.01
C MET A 153 16.91 -11.94 -14.07
N ASP A 154 18.21 -12.06 -13.84
CA ASP A 154 19.09 -12.94 -14.61
C ASP A 154 19.16 -14.31 -13.91
N HIS A 155 18.80 -15.38 -14.62
CA HIS A 155 18.56 -16.71 -14.03
C HIS A 155 19.74 -17.67 -14.16
N GLU A 156 20.90 -17.22 -14.58
CA GLU A 156 22.08 -18.09 -14.78
C GLU A 156 22.76 -18.46 -13.44
N ASP A 157 22.55 -17.67 -12.37
CA ASP A 157 23.23 -17.83 -11.10
C ASP A 157 22.38 -18.52 -10.01
N THR A 158 23.05 -19.14 -9.05
CA THR A 158 22.44 -20.00 -8.03
C THR A 158 21.90 -19.26 -6.83
N TYR A 159 22.46 -18.07 -6.55
CA TYR A 159 22.13 -17.25 -5.39
C TYR A 159 21.51 -15.92 -5.83
N PHE A 160 20.67 -15.35 -4.97
CA PHE A 160 20.16 -13.99 -5.15
C PHE A 160 20.63 -13.12 -4.00
N ASP A 161 21.44 -12.11 -4.29
CA ASP A 161 21.93 -11.13 -3.32
C ASP A 161 20.85 -10.07 -3.07
N LEU A 162 20.33 -10.03 -1.83
CA LEU A 162 19.27 -9.09 -1.44
C LEU A 162 19.76 -7.64 -1.39
N VAL A 163 21.05 -7.41 -1.13
CA VAL A 163 21.65 -6.07 -1.04
C VAL A 163 21.81 -5.47 -2.43
N GLU A 164 22.37 -6.28 -3.37
CA GLU A 164 22.59 -5.85 -4.75
C GLU A 164 21.33 -5.95 -5.63
N GLY A 165 20.32 -6.70 -5.20
CA GLY A 165 19.09 -6.92 -5.95
C GLY A 165 19.29 -7.69 -7.26
N LYS A 166 20.25 -8.63 -7.30
CA LYS A 166 20.59 -9.40 -8.50
C LYS A 166 21.02 -10.83 -8.18
N PHE A 167 21.01 -11.68 -9.20
CA PHE A 167 21.57 -13.02 -9.11
C PHE A 167 23.10 -12.98 -9.11
N VAL A 168 23.71 -13.89 -8.37
CA VAL A 168 25.17 -14.01 -8.24
C VAL A 168 25.60 -15.48 -8.16
N SER A 169 26.78 -15.81 -8.69
CA SER A 169 27.35 -17.16 -8.60
C SER A 169 27.91 -17.47 -7.20
N HIS A 170 28.34 -16.43 -6.48
CA HIS A 170 28.86 -16.54 -5.11
C HIS A 170 28.40 -15.33 -4.28
N PRO A 171 27.66 -15.53 -3.15
CA PRO A 171 27.23 -14.43 -2.31
C PRO A 171 28.43 -13.80 -1.59
N GLN A 172 28.47 -12.46 -1.55
CA GLN A 172 29.53 -11.70 -0.88
C GLN A 172 29.16 -11.31 0.56
N ASN A 173 27.91 -11.53 0.96
CA ASN A 173 27.37 -11.21 2.28
C ASN A 173 26.41 -12.33 2.74
N GLN A 174 25.84 -12.19 3.95
CA GLN A 174 24.91 -13.18 4.51
C GLN A 174 23.44 -12.93 4.12
N LEU A 175 23.17 -11.87 3.34
CA LEU A 175 21.83 -11.48 2.92
C LEU A 175 21.56 -11.97 1.50
N TYR A 176 21.47 -13.28 1.34
CA TYR A 176 21.18 -13.92 0.06
C TYR A 176 20.09 -14.96 0.18
N LEU A 177 19.51 -15.35 -0.93
CA LEU A 177 18.54 -16.43 -1.05
C LEU A 177 19.09 -17.52 -1.95
N GLU A 178 18.76 -18.80 -1.64
CA GLU A 178 19.11 -19.96 -2.43
C GLU A 178 18.01 -21.04 -2.41
N GLY A 179 18.14 -22.04 -3.26
CA GLY A 179 17.30 -23.23 -3.25
C GLY A 179 15.81 -22.93 -3.40
N ASP A 180 14.98 -23.61 -2.59
CA ASP A 180 13.52 -23.48 -2.69
C ASP A 180 12.99 -22.13 -2.16
N GLU A 181 13.70 -21.50 -1.24
CA GLU A 181 13.38 -20.15 -0.77
C GLU A 181 13.50 -19.14 -1.92
N LEU A 182 14.61 -19.18 -2.65
CA LEU A 182 14.82 -18.36 -3.84
C LEU A 182 13.74 -18.60 -4.89
N LYS A 183 13.41 -19.86 -5.19
CA LYS A 183 12.36 -20.18 -6.17
C LYS A 183 11.01 -19.58 -5.80
N ARG A 184 10.64 -19.62 -4.50
CA ARG A 184 9.39 -19.03 -4.02
C ARG A 184 9.40 -17.50 -4.12
N PHE A 185 10.51 -16.87 -3.73
CA PHE A 185 10.69 -15.43 -3.81
C PHE A 185 10.57 -14.95 -5.27
N VAL A 186 11.28 -15.59 -6.20
CA VAL A 186 11.22 -15.29 -7.63
C VAL A 186 9.81 -15.50 -8.19
N LYS A 187 9.16 -16.62 -7.83
CA LYS A 187 7.79 -16.88 -8.26
C LYS A 187 6.83 -15.77 -7.84
N VAL A 188 6.93 -15.29 -6.61
CA VAL A 188 6.08 -14.19 -6.11
C VAL A 188 6.43 -12.87 -6.80
N LEU A 189 7.71 -12.56 -7.00
CA LEU A 189 8.13 -11.34 -7.71
C LEU A 189 7.61 -11.29 -9.16
N GLN A 190 7.56 -12.45 -9.83
CA GLN A 190 7.08 -12.56 -11.21
C GLN A 190 5.56 -12.68 -11.32
N SER A 191 4.87 -12.92 -10.20
CA SER A 191 3.41 -13.08 -10.21
C SER A 191 2.69 -11.75 -10.39
N ASP A 192 1.54 -11.82 -11.04
CA ASP A 192 0.58 -10.75 -11.20
C ASP A 192 -0.62 -10.97 -10.26
N LEU A 193 -1.33 -9.91 -9.90
CA LEU A 193 -2.52 -10.02 -9.05
C LEU A 193 -3.66 -10.84 -9.69
N SER A 194 -3.70 -10.95 -11.01
CA SER A 194 -4.62 -11.86 -11.71
C SER A 194 -4.30 -13.34 -11.50
N GLN A 195 -3.06 -13.66 -11.11
CA GLN A 195 -2.56 -15.04 -10.91
C GLN A 195 -2.67 -15.51 -9.46
N LEU A 196 -3.34 -14.76 -8.57
CA LEU A 196 -3.56 -15.16 -7.17
C LEU A 196 -4.06 -16.60 -6.99
N PRO A 197 -5.00 -17.13 -7.82
CA PRO A 197 -5.49 -18.50 -7.70
C PRO A 197 -4.41 -19.56 -7.99
N GLU A 198 -3.36 -19.22 -8.72
CA GLU A 198 -2.28 -20.14 -9.14
C GLU A 198 -1.20 -20.28 -8.07
N LEU A 199 -1.12 -19.33 -7.13
CA LEU A 199 -0.16 -19.36 -6.05
C LEU A 199 -0.60 -20.37 -4.97
N LYS A 200 0.25 -21.35 -4.71
CA LYS A 200 0.03 -22.41 -3.72
C LYS A 200 1.19 -22.43 -2.74
N LEU A 201 1.15 -21.52 -1.76
CA LEU A 201 2.11 -21.47 -0.66
C LEU A 201 1.42 -21.88 0.63
N THR A 202 2.05 -22.75 1.41
CA THR A 202 1.63 -23.04 2.78
C THR A 202 1.79 -21.80 3.67
N TYR A 203 1.17 -21.80 4.84
CA TYR A 203 1.30 -20.68 5.78
C TYR A 203 2.77 -20.37 6.13
N PRO A 204 3.62 -21.36 6.52
CA PRO A 204 5.04 -21.10 6.77
C PRO A 204 5.77 -20.48 5.57
N GLN A 205 5.49 -20.99 4.36
CA GLN A 205 6.10 -20.49 3.13
C GLN A 205 5.69 -19.03 2.83
N ARG A 206 4.41 -18.68 3.07
CA ARG A 206 3.93 -17.30 2.94
C ARG A 206 4.65 -16.36 3.91
N THR A 207 4.75 -16.78 5.17
CA THR A 207 5.41 -15.99 6.23
C THR A 207 6.89 -15.77 5.91
N GLU A 208 7.61 -16.82 5.53
CA GLU A 208 9.01 -16.72 5.12
C GLU A 208 9.19 -15.79 3.92
N THR A 209 8.39 -15.97 2.86
CA THR A 209 8.47 -15.12 1.65
C THR A 209 8.16 -13.66 1.97
N LEU A 210 7.19 -13.40 2.85
CA LEU A 210 6.86 -12.04 3.31
C LEU A 210 8.04 -11.39 4.05
N GLU A 211 8.71 -12.13 4.94
CA GLU A 211 9.90 -11.64 5.65
C GLU A 211 11.01 -11.29 4.67
N ARG A 212 11.21 -12.07 3.61
CA ARG A 212 12.21 -11.76 2.58
C ARG A 212 11.85 -10.54 1.75
N LEU A 213 10.58 -10.37 1.40
CA LEU A 213 10.10 -9.14 0.75
C LEU A 213 10.35 -7.91 1.63
N PHE A 214 10.05 -7.99 2.93
CA PHE A 214 10.32 -6.90 3.86
C PHE A 214 11.81 -6.63 4.03
N GLN A 215 12.62 -7.68 4.11
CA GLN A 215 14.08 -7.54 4.17
C GLN A 215 14.59 -6.82 2.92
N TYR A 216 14.15 -7.23 1.75
CA TYR A 216 14.48 -6.57 0.49
C TYR A 216 14.03 -5.10 0.48
N MET A 217 12.77 -4.82 0.83
CA MET A 217 12.25 -3.45 0.92
C MET A 217 13.05 -2.58 1.90
N SER A 218 13.48 -3.14 3.03
CA SER A 218 14.26 -2.39 4.04
C SER A 218 15.67 -2.02 3.58
N LEU A 219 16.24 -2.78 2.64
CA LEU A 219 17.54 -2.50 2.04
C LEU A 219 17.45 -1.42 0.96
N HIS A 220 16.33 -1.36 0.24
CA HIS A 220 16.19 -0.50 -0.94
C HIS A 220 15.32 0.75 -0.71
N ILE A 221 14.46 0.76 0.30
CA ILE A 221 13.55 1.88 0.60
C ILE A 221 13.93 2.50 1.95
N THR A 222 14.56 3.67 1.93
CA THR A 222 15.15 4.34 3.11
C THR A 222 14.17 4.57 4.27
N SER A 223 12.88 4.80 3.97
CA SER A 223 11.83 5.09 4.99
C SER A 223 11.05 3.85 5.43
N PHE A 224 11.36 2.68 4.85
CA PHE A 224 10.60 1.47 5.13
C PHE A 224 10.75 1.02 6.59
N LYS A 225 9.59 0.74 7.20
CA LYS A 225 9.48 0.05 8.49
C LYS A 225 8.40 -1.00 8.40
N LYS A 226 8.61 -2.14 9.04
CA LYS A 226 7.61 -3.20 9.09
C LYS A 226 6.30 -2.67 9.70
N PRO A 227 5.15 -2.75 9.00
CA PRO A 227 3.87 -2.25 9.50
C PRO A 227 3.46 -2.96 10.79
N LYS A 228 2.93 -2.22 11.76
CA LYS A 228 2.46 -2.79 13.03
C LYS A 228 1.18 -3.61 12.86
N SER A 229 0.32 -3.20 11.94
CA SER A 229 -0.92 -3.92 11.58
C SER A 229 -0.69 -5.31 11.00
N LEU A 230 0.54 -5.62 10.59
CA LEU A 230 0.90 -6.95 10.09
C LEU A 230 0.59 -8.06 11.11
N VAL A 231 0.77 -7.83 12.41
CA VAL A 231 0.51 -8.84 13.44
C VAL A 231 -0.95 -9.32 13.37
N VAL A 232 -1.89 -8.39 13.23
CA VAL A 232 -3.33 -8.72 13.11
C VAL A 232 -3.61 -9.50 11.83
N LEU A 233 -2.99 -9.12 10.72
CA LEU A 233 -3.16 -9.81 9.45
C LEU A 233 -2.61 -11.25 9.51
N GLN A 234 -1.46 -11.46 10.16
CA GLN A 234 -0.87 -12.79 10.31
C GLN A 234 -1.73 -13.72 11.17
N GLU A 235 -2.35 -13.22 12.24
CA GLU A 235 -3.27 -14.01 13.08
C GLU A 235 -4.50 -14.52 12.33
N LEU A 236 -4.95 -13.80 11.31
CA LEU A 236 -6.13 -14.21 10.51
C LEU A 236 -5.82 -15.25 9.41
N PHE A 237 -4.54 -15.45 9.09
CA PHE A 237 -4.12 -16.42 8.06
C PHE A 237 -3.58 -17.74 8.64
N HIS A 238 -3.68 -17.91 9.95
CA HIS A 238 -3.33 -19.18 10.64
C HIS A 238 -4.25 -20.34 10.27
#